data_2322c282827e03d7351b3dda2afa075c
#
_entry.id   2322c282827e03d7351b3dda2afa075c
#
_cell.length_a   1.000
_cell.length_b   1.000
_cell.length_c   1.000
_cell.angle_alpha   90.00
_cell.angle_beta   90.00
_cell.angle_gamma   90.00
#
_symmetry.space_group_name_H-M   'P 1'
#
loop_
_entity.id
_entity.type
_entity.pdbx_description
1 polymer ?
#
loop_
_entity_poly.entity_id
_entity_poly.type
_entity_poly.pdbx_seq_one_letter_code
_entity_poly.pdbx_strand_id
1 'polypeptide(L)'
;MKKKNGVKEFDYNLIKVLDAVITAGNATRASRQLQVTPAAITLAIQRLQQTYNEELFIRTREGLTPTPRAHQIHRAYSRVLDMIDATFEHDVRIAPWCEIKMMGDDVSEQYYISQLFDMEMFDRFRLYYSSPTGKDYLQRINELKNGKADLLISSHYFSDRDIEQVIVDQYRSYKAVCNVQNPLCELQQLTLANLFTSRHAVYHPYGITPTLKKDITNNESFSFFNSYFSVGYNTDSINGLLSIIENSSMIAILPEKIARFFQTQGRYRIALIDLPDTIEFEIIKVYAAWHQSNPQRDEIRDVIAMLQTLINYRK
;
A
#
# COMPACT_ATOMS: atom_id res chain seq x y z
N MET A 1 -13.21 -17.41 -43.31
CA MET A 1 -12.85 -18.05 -42.02
C MET A 1 -11.32 -18.12 -41.92
N LYS A 2 -10.68 -17.24 -41.14
CA LYS A 2 -9.22 -17.30 -40.89
C LYS A 2 -8.99 -18.30 -39.75
N LYS A 3 -8.21 -19.37 -40.03
CA LYS A 3 -7.73 -20.34 -39.03
C LYS A 3 -6.95 -19.57 -37.94
N LYS A 4 -7.45 -19.59 -36.72
CA LYS A 4 -6.68 -19.18 -35.52
C LYS A 4 -5.55 -20.22 -35.36
N ASN A 5 -4.31 -19.74 -35.36
CA ASN A 5 -3.08 -20.50 -35.10
C ASN A 5 -3.19 -21.31 -33.80
N GLY A 6 -2.79 -22.57 -33.90
CA GLY A 6 -2.74 -23.62 -32.90
C GLY A 6 -2.50 -23.21 -31.46
N VAL A 7 -3.56 -22.96 -30.74
CA VAL A 7 -3.57 -23.09 -29.31
C VAL A 7 -3.53 -24.59 -29.05
N LYS A 8 -2.38 -25.15 -28.62
CA LYS A 8 -2.30 -26.49 -28.04
C LYS A 8 -3.47 -26.61 -27.06
N GLU A 9 -4.24 -27.68 -27.16
CA GLU A 9 -5.32 -27.97 -26.24
C GLU A 9 -4.77 -27.94 -24.80
N PHE A 10 -5.14 -26.92 -24.04
CA PHE A 10 -4.63 -26.73 -22.71
C PHE A 10 -5.42 -27.61 -21.73
N ASP A 11 -4.69 -28.41 -20.95
CA ASP A 11 -5.33 -29.24 -19.90
C ASP A 11 -5.63 -28.36 -18.67
N TYR A 12 -6.87 -27.93 -18.53
CA TYR A 12 -7.34 -27.09 -17.42
C TYR A 12 -7.20 -27.76 -16.04
N ASN A 13 -7.05 -29.09 -15.96
CA ASN A 13 -6.78 -29.77 -14.69
C ASN A 13 -5.42 -29.39 -14.10
N LEU A 14 -4.47 -28.95 -14.93
CA LEU A 14 -3.18 -28.45 -14.48
C LEU A 14 -3.31 -27.20 -13.58
N ILE A 15 -4.38 -26.44 -13.74
CA ILE A 15 -4.65 -25.26 -12.93
C ILE A 15 -5.02 -25.63 -11.50
N LYS A 16 -5.83 -26.68 -11.31
CA LYS A 16 -6.15 -27.22 -9.98
C LYS A 16 -4.89 -27.68 -9.26
N VAL A 17 -3.92 -28.22 -10.00
CA VAL A 17 -2.64 -28.63 -9.42
C VAL A 17 -1.81 -27.39 -9.04
N LEU A 18 -1.77 -26.36 -9.89
CA LEU A 18 -1.09 -25.10 -9.59
C LEU A 18 -1.64 -24.47 -8.30
N ASP A 19 -2.96 -24.35 -8.21
CA ASP A 19 -3.66 -23.83 -7.04
C ASP A 19 -3.32 -24.63 -5.77
N ALA A 20 -3.50 -25.93 -5.80
CA ALA A 20 -3.23 -26.81 -4.66
C ALA A 20 -1.78 -26.74 -4.20
N VAL A 21 -0.79 -26.64 -5.11
CA VAL A 21 0.62 -26.57 -4.74
C VAL A 21 0.98 -25.21 -4.15
N ILE A 22 0.46 -24.10 -4.67
CA ILE A 22 0.67 -22.76 -4.13
C ILE A 22 0.06 -22.66 -2.72
N THR A 23 -1.18 -23.14 -2.55
CA THR A 23 -1.91 -23.05 -1.28
C THR A 23 -1.30 -23.99 -0.21
N ALA A 24 -0.94 -25.22 -0.57
CA ALA A 24 -0.40 -26.20 0.35
C ALA A 24 1.09 -26.00 0.66
N GLY A 25 1.83 -25.26 -0.16
CA GLY A 25 3.25 -24.98 -0.02
C GLY A 25 4.18 -26.16 -0.35
N ASN A 26 3.66 -27.38 -0.62
CA ASN A 26 4.45 -28.52 -1.07
C ASN A 26 3.62 -29.58 -1.81
N ALA A 27 4.30 -30.37 -2.64
CA ALA A 27 3.65 -31.39 -3.48
C ALA A 27 2.97 -32.51 -2.68
N THR A 28 3.48 -32.88 -1.50
CA THR A 28 2.89 -33.94 -0.67
C THR A 28 1.55 -33.54 -0.05
N ARG A 29 1.44 -32.30 0.43
CA ARG A 29 0.17 -31.75 0.93
C ARG A 29 -0.84 -31.58 -0.21
N ALA A 30 -0.39 -31.01 -1.33
CA ALA A 30 -1.21 -30.85 -2.52
C ALA A 30 -1.75 -32.19 -3.03
N SER A 31 -0.94 -33.25 -3.05
CA SER A 31 -1.37 -34.58 -3.47
C SER A 31 -2.48 -35.17 -2.58
N ARG A 32 -2.41 -34.94 -1.27
CA ARG A 32 -3.48 -35.36 -0.33
C ARG A 32 -4.76 -34.56 -0.57
N GLN A 33 -4.66 -33.26 -0.79
CA GLN A 33 -5.80 -32.39 -1.05
C GLN A 33 -6.54 -32.79 -2.34
N LEU A 34 -5.78 -33.14 -3.38
CA LEU A 34 -6.33 -33.52 -4.69
C LEU A 34 -6.60 -35.04 -4.82
N GLN A 35 -6.31 -35.83 -3.77
CA GLN A 35 -6.46 -37.28 -3.76
C GLN A 35 -5.71 -37.99 -4.89
N VAL A 36 -4.51 -37.50 -5.22
CA VAL A 36 -3.61 -38.06 -6.24
C VAL A 36 -2.25 -38.42 -5.65
N THR A 37 -1.39 -39.09 -6.42
CA THR A 37 -0.03 -39.41 -5.97
C THR A 37 0.90 -38.18 -6.05
N PRO A 38 1.92 -38.08 -5.18
CA PRO A 38 2.93 -37.01 -5.32
C PRO A 38 3.65 -37.01 -6.68
N ALA A 39 3.81 -38.18 -7.30
CA ALA A 39 4.37 -38.31 -8.64
C ALA A 39 3.45 -37.66 -9.71
N ALA A 40 2.12 -37.80 -9.56
CA ALA A 40 1.17 -37.15 -10.44
C ALA A 40 1.25 -35.61 -10.34
N ILE A 41 1.41 -35.06 -9.12
CA ILE A 41 1.63 -33.62 -8.91
C ILE A 41 2.90 -33.16 -9.63
N THR A 42 4.01 -33.89 -9.45
CA THR A 42 5.29 -33.55 -10.07
C THR A 42 5.18 -33.54 -11.62
N LEU A 43 4.51 -34.53 -12.19
CA LEU A 43 4.29 -34.63 -13.64
C LEU A 43 3.40 -33.48 -14.14
N ALA A 44 2.35 -33.13 -13.41
CA ALA A 44 1.47 -32.02 -13.75
C ALA A 44 2.21 -30.67 -13.73
N ILE A 45 3.07 -30.44 -12.73
CA ILE A 45 3.92 -29.24 -12.68
C ILE A 45 4.86 -29.20 -13.89
N GLN A 46 5.52 -30.31 -14.24
CA GLN A 46 6.39 -30.37 -15.43
C GLN A 46 5.63 -30.04 -16.71
N ARG A 47 4.42 -30.60 -16.89
CA ARG A 47 3.56 -30.29 -18.06
C ARG A 47 3.16 -28.80 -18.08
N LEU A 48 2.84 -28.24 -16.93
CA LEU A 48 2.49 -26.82 -16.82
C LEU A 48 3.68 -25.94 -17.22
N GLN A 49 4.88 -26.21 -16.70
CA GLN A 49 6.11 -25.50 -17.07
C GLN A 49 6.46 -25.63 -18.55
N GLN A 50 6.25 -26.81 -19.13
CA GLN A 50 6.40 -27.02 -20.58
C GLN A 50 5.41 -26.21 -21.39
N THR A 51 4.14 -26.10 -20.93
CA THR A 51 3.10 -25.34 -21.61
C THR A 51 3.43 -23.84 -21.66
N TYR A 52 3.93 -23.29 -20.55
CA TYR A 52 4.33 -21.88 -20.46
C TYR A 52 5.77 -21.63 -20.94
N ASN A 53 6.53 -22.71 -21.21
CA ASN A 53 7.97 -22.66 -21.54
C ASN A 53 8.77 -21.84 -20.51
N GLU A 54 8.43 -21.99 -19.22
CA GLU A 54 8.98 -21.20 -18.14
C GLU A 54 8.99 -21.99 -16.82
N GLU A 55 9.98 -21.75 -15.95
CA GLU A 55 10.05 -22.39 -14.65
C GLU A 55 9.04 -21.71 -13.70
N LEU A 56 8.10 -22.50 -13.18
CA LEU A 56 7.05 -22.00 -12.30
C LEU A 56 7.31 -22.34 -10.82
N PHE A 57 8.13 -23.34 -10.54
CA PHE A 57 8.48 -23.75 -9.19
C PHE A 57 9.97 -24.07 -9.07
N ILE A 58 10.58 -23.58 -8.00
CA ILE A 58 11.98 -23.84 -7.66
C ILE A 58 12.01 -24.84 -6.50
N ARG A 59 12.86 -25.84 -6.59
CA ARG A 59 13.09 -26.79 -5.49
C ARG A 59 13.99 -26.17 -4.42
N THR A 60 13.49 -26.09 -3.20
CA THR A 60 14.25 -25.65 -2.03
C THR A 60 14.31 -26.76 -0.99
N ARG A 61 15.08 -26.55 0.08
CA ARG A 61 15.12 -27.48 1.21
C ARG A 61 13.77 -27.64 1.93
N GLU A 62 12.92 -26.65 1.82
CA GLU A 62 11.59 -26.58 2.44
C GLU A 62 10.47 -27.13 1.54
N GLY A 63 10.79 -27.46 0.27
CA GLY A 63 9.84 -28.00 -0.70
C GLY A 63 9.86 -27.29 -2.05
N LEU A 64 8.68 -27.05 -2.62
CA LEU A 64 8.48 -26.33 -3.89
C LEU A 64 8.08 -24.89 -3.60
N THR A 65 8.93 -23.96 -3.99
CA THR A 65 8.66 -22.53 -3.88
C THR A 65 8.16 -22.00 -5.22
N PRO A 66 6.96 -21.39 -5.29
CA PRO A 66 6.45 -20.83 -6.54
C PRO A 66 7.24 -19.60 -6.96
N THR A 67 7.47 -19.46 -8.27
CA THR A 67 8.08 -18.25 -8.86
C THR A 67 7.05 -17.11 -8.94
N PRO A 68 7.47 -15.85 -9.13
CA PRO A 68 6.58 -14.72 -9.42
C PRO A 68 5.63 -15.04 -10.58
N ARG A 69 6.11 -15.75 -11.59
CA ARG A 69 5.32 -16.16 -12.75
C ARG A 69 4.23 -17.16 -12.39
N ALA A 70 4.54 -18.14 -11.53
CA ALA A 70 3.53 -19.07 -11.01
C ALA A 70 2.39 -18.33 -10.30
N HIS A 71 2.71 -17.35 -9.48
CA HIS A 71 1.71 -16.51 -8.81
C HIS A 71 0.87 -15.69 -9.79
N GLN A 72 1.48 -15.16 -10.85
CA GLN A 72 0.74 -14.43 -11.89
C GLN A 72 -0.28 -15.33 -12.60
N ILE A 73 0.17 -16.53 -13.01
CA ILE A 73 -0.70 -17.52 -13.69
C ILE A 73 -1.80 -17.97 -12.73
N HIS A 74 -1.47 -18.29 -11.50
CA HIS A 74 -2.42 -18.69 -10.48
C HIS A 74 -3.54 -17.65 -10.30
N ARG A 75 -3.19 -16.37 -10.12
CA ARG A 75 -4.19 -15.30 -9.99
C ARG A 75 -5.09 -15.15 -11.21
N ALA A 76 -4.52 -15.26 -12.41
CA ALA A 76 -5.29 -15.16 -13.63
C ALA A 76 -6.36 -16.27 -13.72
N TYR A 77 -6.05 -17.48 -13.24
CA TYR A 77 -6.97 -18.61 -13.28
C TYR A 77 -7.87 -18.75 -12.07
N SER A 78 -7.48 -18.27 -10.88
CA SER A 78 -8.35 -18.28 -9.70
C SER A 78 -9.68 -17.60 -10.00
N ARG A 79 -9.66 -16.48 -10.73
CA ARG A 79 -10.88 -15.79 -11.17
C ARG A 79 -11.78 -16.66 -12.04
N VAL A 80 -11.20 -17.49 -12.92
CA VAL A 80 -11.98 -18.38 -13.77
C VAL A 80 -12.59 -19.50 -12.94
N LEU A 81 -11.87 -20.02 -11.95
CA LEU A 81 -12.39 -21.03 -11.03
C LEU A 81 -13.52 -20.46 -10.17
N ASP A 82 -13.34 -19.27 -9.60
CA ASP A 82 -14.38 -18.56 -8.83
C ASP A 82 -15.63 -18.32 -9.68
N MET A 83 -15.48 -17.97 -10.97
CA MET A 83 -16.59 -17.82 -11.90
C MET A 83 -17.31 -19.15 -12.19
N ILE A 84 -16.55 -20.25 -12.27
CA ILE A 84 -17.13 -21.59 -12.47
C ILE A 84 -17.87 -22.02 -11.20
N ASP A 85 -17.27 -21.86 -10.03
CA ASP A 85 -17.87 -22.23 -8.75
C ASP A 85 -19.16 -21.43 -8.48
N ALA A 86 -19.17 -20.14 -8.81
CA ALA A 86 -20.36 -19.30 -8.74
C ALA A 86 -21.52 -19.82 -9.62
N THR A 87 -21.27 -20.60 -10.67
CA THR A 87 -22.36 -21.19 -11.49
C THR A 87 -23.10 -22.29 -10.77
N PHE A 88 -22.56 -22.88 -9.71
CA PHE A 88 -23.20 -23.91 -8.89
C PHE A 88 -24.05 -23.34 -7.76
N GLU A 89 -23.88 -22.08 -7.41
CA GLU A 89 -24.67 -21.38 -6.41
C GLU A 89 -25.94 -20.79 -7.08
N HIS A 90 -27.14 -21.13 -6.54
CA HIS A 90 -28.43 -20.80 -7.14
C HIS A 90 -28.81 -19.31 -7.13
N ASP A 91 -27.96 -18.45 -6.59
CA ASP A 91 -28.17 -16.99 -6.50
C ASP A 91 -27.07 -16.21 -7.22
N VAL A 92 -26.94 -16.50 -8.51
CA VAL A 92 -25.87 -15.94 -9.34
C VAL A 92 -26.17 -14.48 -9.69
N ARG A 93 -25.87 -13.56 -8.79
CA ARG A 93 -25.42 -12.23 -9.21
C ARG A 93 -23.93 -12.34 -9.56
N ILE A 94 -23.66 -12.80 -10.79
CA ILE A 94 -22.31 -12.72 -11.34
C ILE A 94 -22.03 -11.24 -11.68
N ALA A 95 -21.77 -10.44 -10.66
CA ALA A 95 -20.95 -9.27 -10.85
C ALA A 95 -19.52 -9.79 -10.73
N PRO A 96 -18.70 -9.72 -11.78
CA PRO A 96 -17.28 -10.09 -11.68
C PRO A 96 -16.62 -9.07 -10.77
N TRP A 97 -16.55 -9.41 -9.46
CA TRP A 97 -15.83 -8.61 -8.50
C TRP A 97 -14.36 -8.63 -8.90
N CYS A 98 -13.79 -7.48 -9.08
CA CYS A 98 -12.35 -7.37 -9.22
C CYS A 98 -11.72 -7.30 -7.82
N GLU A 99 -11.02 -8.35 -7.43
CA GLU A 99 -10.26 -8.36 -6.19
C GLU A 99 -8.93 -7.65 -6.38
N ILE A 100 -8.64 -6.65 -5.55
CA ILE A 100 -7.37 -5.93 -5.54
C ILE A 100 -6.78 -5.96 -4.13
N LYS A 101 -5.56 -6.45 -4.03
CA LYS A 101 -4.77 -6.45 -2.79
C LYS A 101 -3.94 -5.20 -2.74
N MET A 102 -4.33 -4.29 -1.88
CA MET A 102 -3.62 -3.02 -1.66
C MET A 102 -2.74 -3.09 -0.42
N MET A 103 -1.64 -2.37 -0.46
CA MET A 103 -0.73 -2.22 0.66
C MET A 103 -0.36 -0.74 0.83
N GLY A 104 -0.22 -0.30 2.07
CA GLY A 104 0.19 1.07 2.41
C GLY A 104 0.22 1.29 3.90
N ASP A 105 0.60 2.50 4.32
CA ASP A 105 0.52 2.91 5.73
C ASP A 105 -0.93 3.18 6.15
N ASP A 106 -1.17 3.38 7.44
CA ASP A 106 -2.51 3.60 7.97
C ASP A 106 -3.10 4.97 7.58
N VAL A 107 -2.28 5.97 7.27
CA VAL A 107 -2.76 7.22 6.66
C VAL A 107 -3.29 6.95 5.27
N SER A 108 -2.60 6.13 4.48
CA SER A 108 -3.08 5.75 3.14
C SER A 108 -4.43 5.06 3.20
N GLU A 109 -4.62 4.13 4.15
CA GLU A 109 -5.91 3.47 4.36
C GLU A 109 -7.02 4.45 4.74
N GLN A 110 -6.77 5.28 5.77
CA GLN A 110 -7.80 6.14 6.32
C GLN A 110 -8.09 7.38 5.48
N TYR A 111 -7.07 7.92 4.80
CA TYR A 111 -7.24 9.14 4.01
C TYR A 111 -7.61 8.86 2.56
N TYR A 112 -6.94 7.89 1.88
CA TYR A 112 -7.21 7.62 0.48
C TYR A 112 -8.27 6.55 0.29
N ILE A 113 -8.09 5.39 0.92
CA ILE A 113 -8.94 4.23 0.64
C ILE A 113 -10.34 4.43 1.18
N SER A 114 -10.51 4.99 2.38
CA SER A 114 -11.84 5.24 2.95
C SER A 114 -12.73 6.09 2.02
N GLN A 115 -12.13 6.99 1.26
CA GLN A 115 -12.86 7.89 0.36
C GLN A 115 -13.21 7.25 -0.99
N LEU A 116 -12.52 6.18 -1.39
CA LEU A 116 -12.88 5.43 -2.60
C LEU A 116 -14.25 4.77 -2.47
N PHE A 117 -14.62 4.35 -1.26
CA PHE A 117 -15.92 3.71 -1.00
C PHE A 117 -17.12 4.64 -1.15
N ASP A 118 -16.91 5.96 -1.19
CA ASP A 118 -17.97 6.93 -1.50
C ASP A 118 -18.24 7.04 -3.01
N MET A 119 -17.45 6.37 -3.85
CA MET A 119 -17.59 6.42 -5.31
C MET A 119 -18.37 5.20 -5.83
N GLU A 120 -19.50 5.41 -6.51
CA GLU A 120 -20.32 4.34 -7.12
C GLU A 120 -19.50 3.40 -8.04
N MET A 121 -18.51 3.96 -8.75
CA MET A 121 -17.62 3.19 -9.63
C MET A 121 -16.78 2.15 -8.85
N PHE A 122 -16.68 2.32 -7.54
CA PHE A 122 -15.88 1.46 -6.68
C PHE A 122 -16.60 0.16 -6.29
N ASP A 123 -17.92 0.08 -6.44
CA ASP A 123 -18.75 -1.09 -6.08
C ASP A 123 -18.35 -2.39 -6.81
N ARG A 124 -17.66 -2.26 -7.94
CA ARG A 124 -17.14 -3.41 -8.69
C ARG A 124 -15.85 -4.00 -8.11
N PHE A 125 -15.23 -3.35 -7.11
CA PHE A 125 -13.97 -3.79 -6.51
C PHE A 125 -14.20 -4.41 -5.14
N ARG A 126 -13.45 -5.48 -4.87
CA ARG A 126 -13.25 -6.03 -3.54
C ARG A 126 -11.82 -5.75 -3.12
N LEU A 127 -11.63 -4.91 -2.13
CA LEU A 127 -10.32 -4.55 -1.63
C LEU A 127 -9.90 -5.38 -0.43
N TYR A 128 -8.67 -5.84 -0.47
CA TYR A 128 -7.93 -6.31 0.71
C TYR A 128 -6.81 -5.32 0.98
N TYR A 129 -6.86 -4.68 2.14
CA TYR A 129 -5.83 -3.74 2.55
C TYR A 129 -4.94 -4.34 3.63
N SER A 130 -3.64 -4.11 3.54
CA SER A 130 -2.67 -4.53 4.53
C SER A 130 -1.57 -3.50 4.71
N SER A 131 -1.08 -3.37 5.94
CA SER A 131 0.17 -2.63 6.18
C SER A 131 1.37 -3.47 5.74
N PRO A 132 2.44 -2.84 5.23
CA PRO A 132 3.66 -3.54 4.88
C PRO A 132 4.23 -4.29 6.09
N THR A 133 4.54 -5.57 5.94
CA THR A 133 5.06 -6.42 7.01
C THR A 133 6.46 -6.03 7.49
N GLY A 134 7.15 -5.12 6.81
CA GLY A 134 8.46 -4.61 7.16
C GLY A 134 8.70 -3.21 6.65
N LYS A 135 9.66 -2.52 7.28
CA LYS A 135 10.15 -1.20 6.86
C LYS A 135 11.10 -1.30 5.67
N ASP A 136 11.50 -2.52 5.29
CA ASP A 136 12.49 -2.75 4.25
C ASP A 136 11.91 -2.53 2.86
N TYR A 137 12.57 -1.68 2.11
CA TYR A 137 12.33 -1.36 0.71
C TYR A 137 12.25 -2.63 -0.17
N LEU A 138 13.21 -3.55 -0.01
CA LEU A 138 13.28 -4.78 -0.80
C LEU A 138 12.10 -5.71 -0.52
N GLN A 139 11.64 -5.78 0.72
CA GLN A 139 10.49 -6.58 1.09
C GLN A 139 9.21 -6.08 0.40
N ARG A 140 8.99 -4.77 0.35
CA ARG A 140 7.82 -4.17 -0.33
C ARG A 140 7.83 -4.47 -1.84
N ILE A 141 8.98 -4.35 -2.49
CA ILE A 141 9.14 -4.75 -3.90
C ILE A 141 8.83 -6.24 -4.09
N ASN A 142 9.35 -7.10 -3.22
CA ASN A 142 9.10 -8.54 -3.30
C ASN A 142 7.61 -8.87 -3.11
N GLU A 143 6.89 -8.17 -2.26
CA GLU A 143 5.45 -8.36 -2.08
C GLU A 143 4.65 -8.02 -3.35
N LEU A 144 5.04 -6.96 -4.09
CA LEU A 144 4.50 -6.64 -5.41
C LEU A 144 4.88 -7.70 -6.46
N LYS A 145 6.16 -8.09 -6.52
CA LYS A 145 6.67 -9.08 -7.48
C LYS A 145 6.04 -10.46 -7.28
N ASN A 146 5.83 -10.86 -6.04
CA ASN A 146 5.24 -12.16 -5.69
C ASN A 146 3.70 -12.15 -5.68
N GLY A 147 3.09 -10.99 -5.97
CA GLY A 147 1.64 -10.83 -6.00
C GLY A 147 0.94 -11.00 -4.67
N LYS A 148 1.64 -10.78 -3.58
CA LYS A 148 1.02 -10.60 -2.27
C LYS A 148 0.26 -9.27 -2.20
N ALA A 149 0.75 -8.25 -2.92
CA ALA A 149 0.04 -7.02 -3.18
C ALA A 149 -0.04 -6.76 -4.69
N ASP A 150 -1.12 -6.14 -5.14
CA ASP A 150 -1.33 -5.70 -6.50
C ASP A 150 -0.98 -4.22 -6.67
N LEU A 151 -1.25 -3.43 -5.65
CA LEU A 151 -1.02 -1.98 -5.61
C LEU A 151 -0.46 -1.58 -4.25
N LEU A 152 0.61 -0.79 -4.25
CA LEU A 152 1.21 -0.20 -3.06
C LEU A 152 1.08 1.32 -3.10
N ILE A 153 0.56 1.92 -2.03
CA ILE A 153 0.59 3.37 -1.81
C ILE A 153 1.74 3.68 -0.85
N SER A 154 2.67 4.53 -1.25
CA SER A 154 3.89 4.81 -0.48
C SER A 154 4.43 6.20 -0.74
N SER A 155 5.05 6.81 0.28
CA SER A 155 5.86 8.02 0.12
C SER A 155 7.27 7.78 -0.44
N HIS A 156 7.65 6.51 -0.65
CA HIS A 156 8.96 6.14 -1.18
C HIS A 156 8.90 5.88 -2.68
N TYR A 157 9.91 6.37 -3.40
CA TYR A 157 10.14 6.04 -4.81
C TYR A 157 10.88 4.71 -4.90
N PHE A 158 10.43 3.81 -5.79
CA PHE A 158 11.03 2.50 -6.01
C PHE A 158 11.90 2.54 -7.27
N SER A 159 13.21 2.35 -7.09
CA SER A 159 14.16 2.24 -8.21
C SER A 159 14.33 0.77 -8.61
N ASP A 160 13.27 0.19 -9.20
CA ASP A 160 13.27 -1.19 -9.66
C ASP A 160 12.62 -1.25 -11.06
N ARG A 161 13.23 -2.02 -11.99
CA ARG A 161 12.80 -2.07 -13.41
C ARG A 161 11.43 -2.72 -13.61
N ASP A 162 11.05 -3.60 -12.69
CA ASP A 162 9.80 -4.36 -12.80
C ASP A 162 8.64 -3.63 -12.12
N ILE A 163 8.90 -2.52 -11.43
CA ILE A 163 7.90 -1.73 -10.72
C ILE A 163 7.58 -0.47 -11.52
N GLU A 164 6.33 -0.38 -11.97
CA GLU A 164 5.74 0.85 -12.47
C GLU A 164 5.17 1.65 -11.30
N GLN A 165 5.26 2.97 -11.36
CA GLN A 165 4.72 3.85 -10.34
C GLN A 165 4.34 5.21 -10.90
N VAL A 166 3.36 5.84 -10.26
CA VAL A 166 2.89 7.17 -10.61
C VAL A 166 2.66 8.00 -9.35
N ILE A 167 2.91 9.29 -9.42
CA ILE A 167 2.56 10.22 -8.34
C ILE A 167 1.04 10.35 -8.29
N VAL A 168 0.45 10.04 -7.16
CA VAL A 168 -0.98 10.23 -6.90
C VAL A 168 -1.24 11.49 -6.07
N ASP A 169 -0.31 11.85 -5.18
CA ASP A 169 -0.47 13.04 -4.34
C ASP A 169 0.88 13.70 -3.99
N GLN A 170 0.81 14.94 -3.46
CA GLN A 170 1.97 15.68 -2.94
C GLN A 170 1.58 16.48 -1.70
N TYR A 171 2.40 16.42 -0.67
CA TYR A 171 2.26 17.24 0.53
C TYR A 171 3.25 18.41 0.46
N ARG A 172 2.73 19.62 0.35
CA ARG A 172 3.50 20.86 0.19
C ARG A 172 3.38 21.79 1.38
N SER A 173 2.29 21.67 2.14
CA SER A 173 2.00 22.47 3.31
C SER A 173 1.84 21.60 4.54
N TYR A 174 2.22 22.11 5.69
CA TYR A 174 2.25 21.41 6.96
C TYR A 174 1.66 22.28 8.06
N LYS A 175 1.08 21.66 9.07
CA LYS A 175 0.55 22.31 10.27
C LYS A 175 1.09 21.64 11.52
N ALA A 176 1.23 22.40 12.57
CA ALA A 176 1.34 21.83 13.89
C ALA A 176 -0.06 21.38 14.36
N VAL A 177 -0.11 20.23 14.98
CA VAL A 177 -1.33 19.60 15.52
C VAL A 177 -1.15 19.48 17.02
N CYS A 178 -2.11 19.96 17.79
CA CYS A 178 -2.10 19.85 19.26
C CYS A 178 -3.52 19.59 19.78
N ASN A 179 -3.64 19.29 21.08
CA ASN A 179 -4.94 19.24 21.76
C ASN A 179 -5.58 20.63 21.77
N VAL A 180 -6.89 20.74 21.59
CA VAL A 180 -7.65 22.01 21.63
C VAL A 180 -7.50 22.78 22.95
N GLN A 181 -7.10 22.12 24.03
CA GLN A 181 -6.84 22.74 25.33
C GLN A 181 -5.37 23.15 25.51
N ASN A 182 -4.51 22.90 24.53
CA ASN A 182 -3.13 23.30 24.62
C ASN A 182 -3.04 24.83 24.53
N PRO A 183 -2.28 25.54 25.43
CA PRO A 183 -2.15 26.98 25.37
C PRO A 183 -1.64 27.52 24.04
N LEU A 184 -0.91 26.71 23.27
CA LEU A 184 -0.44 27.08 21.93
C LEU A 184 -1.58 27.33 20.94
N CYS A 185 -2.79 26.83 21.21
CA CYS A 185 -3.96 27.05 20.33
C CYS A 185 -4.43 28.51 20.31
N GLU A 186 -4.04 29.33 21.29
CA GLU A 186 -4.32 30.77 21.30
C GLU A 186 -3.47 31.53 20.29
N LEU A 187 -2.40 30.89 19.78
CA LEU A 187 -1.50 31.47 18.79
C LEU A 187 -2.02 31.19 17.38
N GLN A 188 -1.99 32.18 16.51
CA GLN A 188 -2.25 32.00 15.08
C GLN A 188 -1.12 31.23 14.40
N GLN A 189 0.12 31.48 14.83
CA GLN A 189 1.35 30.91 14.29
C GLN A 189 2.34 30.61 15.41
N LEU A 190 2.98 29.43 15.34
CA LEU A 190 4.06 29.08 16.26
C LEU A 190 5.33 29.86 15.95
N THR A 191 6.11 30.12 16.99
CA THR A 191 7.49 30.60 16.86
C THR A 191 8.47 29.41 16.86
N LEU A 192 9.72 29.64 16.46
CA LEU A 192 10.78 28.63 16.59
C LEU A 192 10.97 28.22 18.07
N ALA A 193 10.87 29.17 19.01
CA ALA A 193 10.95 28.87 20.42
C ALA A 193 9.86 27.89 20.89
N ASN A 194 8.60 28.05 20.42
CA ASN A 194 7.51 27.13 20.71
C ASN A 194 7.83 25.71 20.20
N LEU A 195 8.38 25.59 18.99
CA LEU A 195 8.75 24.28 18.42
C LEU A 195 9.87 23.61 19.22
N PHE A 196 10.90 24.34 19.65
CA PHE A 196 12.03 23.77 20.39
C PHE A 196 11.70 23.43 21.84
N THR A 197 10.80 24.19 22.49
CA THR A 197 10.39 23.92 23.86
C THR A 197 9.29 22.87 24.00
N SER A 198 8.59 22.57 22.92
CA SER A 198 7.53 21.55 22.90
C SER A 198 8.10 20.14 22.80
N ARG A 199 7.42 19.17 23.41
CA ARG A 199 7.65 17.75 23.12
C ARG A 199 6.86 17.34 21.89
N HIS A 200 7.49 16.57 21.02
CA HIS A 200 6.92 16.15 19.75
C HIS A 200 6.48 14.69 19.76
N ALA A 201 5.32 14.43 19.18
CA ALA A 201 4.91 13.11 18.72
C ALA A 201 5.15 13.04 17.21
N VAL A 202 5.81 11.99 16.75
CA VAL A 202 6.27 11.87 15.36
C VAL A 202 5.58 10.69 14.67
N TYR A 203 5.01 10.95 13.49
CA TYR A 203 4.54 9.92 12.58
C TYR A 203 5.69 9.45 11.70
N HIS A 204 6.22 8.29 12.02
CA HIS A 204 7.44 7.77 11.43
C HIS A 204 7.39 7.54 9.91
N PRO A 205 6.28 7.05 9.29
CA PRO A 205 6.27 6.74 7.86
C PRO A 205 6.62 7.92 6.94
N TYR A 206 6.37 9.14 7.38
CA TYR A 206 6.69 10.32 6.58
C TYR A 206 8.05 10.93 6.89
N GLY A 207 8.62 10.65 8.06
CA GLY A 207 9.94 11.16 8.45
C GLY A 207 10.04 12.68 8.31
N ILE A 208 8.95 13.42 8.62
CA ILE A 208 8.87 14.87 8.41
C ILE A 208 9.91 15.57 9.26
N THR A 209 10.92 16.13 8.63
CA THR A 209 11.96 16.92 9.27
C THR A 209 11.93 18.33 8.72
N PRO A 210 11.64 19.36 9.54
CA PRO A 210 11.72 20.73 9.11
C PRO A 210 13.17 21.17 8.91
N THR A 211 13.39 22.06 7.96
CA THR A 211 14.67 22.73 7.72
C THR A 211 14.51 24.24 7.88
N LEU A 212 15.57 24.95 8.27
CA LEU A 212 15.56 26.41 8.26
C LEU A 212 15.78 26.92 6.83
N LYS A 213 15.04 27.96 6.44
CA LYS A 213 15.26 28.63 5.16
C LYS A 213 16.69 29.18 5.11
N LYS A 214 17.35 28.98 3.98
CA LYS A 214 18.78 29.30 3.78
C LYS A 214 19.19 30.75 4.05
N ASP A 215 18.25 31.67 4.01
CA ASP A 215 18.51 33.12 4.20
C ASP A 215 18.77 33.51 5.69
N ILE A 216 18.58 32.58 6.60
CA ILE A 216 18.60 32.88 8.05
C ILE A 216 19.89 32.41 8.73
N THR A 217 20.61 31.44 8.15
CA THR A 217 21.79 30.87 8.82
C THR A 217 22.89 30.41 7.86
N ASN A 218 24.15 30.73 8.22
CA ASN A 218 25.33 30.13 7.63
C ASN A 218 25.37 28.62 7.95
N ASN A 219 25.47 27.80 6.92
CA ASN A 219 25.85 26.38 6.76
C ASN A 219 25.82 25.36 7.95
N GLU A 220 25.50 25.71 9.17
CA GLU A 220 25.53 24.79 10.34
C GLU A 220 24.15 24.20 10.72
N SER A 221 23.12 24.51 9.98
CA SER A 221 21.72 24.38 10.44
C SER A 221 21.16 22.94 10.43
N PHE A 222 21.71 22.02 9.66
CA PHE A 222 21.12 20.69 9.47
C PHE A 222 21.24 19.77 10.69
N SER A 223 22.36 19.86 11.41
CA SER A 223 22.55 19.08 12.64
C SER A 223 21.80 19.67 13.83
N PHE A 224 21.53 20.97 13.78
CA PHE A 224 20.92 21.73 14.85
C PHE A 224 19.47 21.30 15.11
N PHE A 225 18.66 21.14 14.07
CA PHE A 225 17.24 20.78 14.23
C PHE A 225 17.02 19.41 14.86
N ASN A 226 17.72 18.37 14.39
CA ASN A 226 17.58 17.03 14.93
C ASN A 226 18.03 16.91 16.39
N SER A 227 18.91 17.80 16.85
CA SER A 227 19.42 17.80 18.22
C SER A 227 18.50 18.53 19.21
N TYR A 228 17.60 19.38 18.73
CA TYR A 228 16.76 20.24 19.60
C TYR A 228 15.28 19.81 19.62
N PHE A 229 14.82 18.96 18.69
CA PHE A 229 13.46 18.42 18.77
C PHE A 229 13.35 17.36 19.85
N SER A 230 12.67 17.69 20.93
CA SER A 230 12.37 16.72 22.00
C SER A 230 11.29 15.75 21.55
N VAL A 231 11.68 14.63 20.92
CA VAL A 231 10.73 13.56 20.55
C VAL A 231 10.33 12.80 21.80
N GLY A 232 9.07 12.89 22.16
CA GLY A 232 8.48 12.18 23.31
C GLY A 232 7.75 10.90 22.91
N TYR A 233 7.32 10.80 21.66
CA TYR A 233 6.61 9.64 21.13
C TYR A 233 6.86 9.47 19.62
N ASN A 234 7.04 8.23 19.18
CA ASN A 234 7.26 7.89 17.77
C ASN A 234 6.41 6.68 17.41
N THR A 235 5.64 6.76 16.34
CA THR A 235 4.68 5.73 15.94
C THR A 235 4.51 5.68 14.43
N ASP A 236 4.09 4.52 13.94
CA ASP A 236 3.61 4.27 12.57
C ASP A 236 2.08 4.21 12.47
N SER A 237 1.37 4.46 13.58
CA SER A 237 -0.08 4.58 13.63
C SER A 237 -0.51 6.03 13.74
N ILE A 238 -1.26 6.53 12.76
CA ILE A 238 -1.83 7.88 12.80
C ILE A 238 -2.89 8.01 13.90
N ASN A 239 -3.69 6.96 14.12
CA ASN A 239 -4.67 6.94 15.21
C ASN A 239 -3.96 6.98 16.57
N GLY A 240 -2.88 6.23 16.73
CA GLY A 240 -2.03 6.26 17.93
C GLY A 240 -1.45 7.65 18.16
N LEU A 241 -0.91 8.29 17.12
CA LEU A 241 -0.41 9.66 17.18
C LEU A 241 -1.47 10.64 17.68
N LEU A 242 -2.64 10.65 17.01
CA LEU A 242 -3.72 11.59 17.32
C LEU A 242 -4.32 11.37 18.72
N SER A 243 -4.39 10.11 19.16
CA SER A 243 -4.81 9.78 20.54
C SER A 243 -3.82 10.32 21.57
N ILE A 244 -2.52 10.23 21.32
CA ILE A 244 -1.49 10.80 22.21
C ILE A 244 -1.54 12.32 22.20
N ILE A 245 -1.71 12.96 21.05
CA ILE A 245 -1.86 14.41 20.93
C ILE A 245 -3.10 14.88 21.72
N GLU A 246 -4.22 14.22 21.58
CA GLU A 246 -5.46 14.58 22.31
C GLU A 246 -5.30 14.52 23.82
N ASN A 247 -4.49 13.59 24.33
CA ASN A 247 -4.34 13.32 25.75
C ASN A 247 -3.02 13.81 26.37
N SER A 248 -2.30 14.69 25.67
CA SER A 248 -1.03 15.22 26.16
C SER A 248 -0.81 16.68 25.77
N SER A 249 0.27 17.28 26.28
CA SER A 249 0.74 18.59 25.83
C SER A 249 1.66 18.53 24.60
N MET A 250 1.87 17.34 24.02
CA MET A 250 2.71 17.17 22.84
C MET A 250 2.09 17.83 21.61
N ILE A 251 2.96 18.16 20.65
CA ILE A 251 2.55 18.60 19.32
C ILE A 251 3.06 17.61 18.28
N ALA A 252 2.39 17.55 17.14
CA ALA A 252 2.86 16.82 15.97
C ALA A 252 2.91 17.76 14.77
N ILE A 253 3.78 17.48 13.80
CA ILE A 253 3.79 18.16 12.51
C ILE A 253 3.27 17.18 11.48
N LEU A 254 2.17 17.54 10.81
CA LEU A 254 1.54 16.70 9.79
C LEU A 254 1.31 17.50 8.50
N PRO A 255 1.25 16.83 7.34
CA PRO A 255 0.76 17.46 6.12
C PRO A 255 -0.62 18.09 6.36
N GLU A 256 -0.79 19.32 5.92
CA GLU A 256 -2.00 20.11 6.20
C GLU A 256 -3.29 19.38 5.78
N LYS A 257 -3.32 18.78 4.60
CA LYS A 257 -4.50 18.06 4.13
C LYS A 257 -4.88 16.85 5.00
N ILE A 258 -3.88 16.16 5.53
CA ILE A 258 -4.07 15.03 6.45
C ILE A 258 -4.57 15.54 7.80
N ALA A 259 -3.93 16.57 8.33
CA ALA A 259 -4.32 17.18 9.60
C ALA A 259 -5.76 17.72 9.55
N ARG A 260 -6.14 18.43 8.46
CA ARG A 260 -7.51 18.92 8.25
C ARG A 260 -8.53 17.79 8.11
N PHE A 261 -8.18 16.71 7.41
CA PHE A 261 -9.06 15.56 7.28
C PHE A 261 -9.42 14.99 8.66
N PHE A 262 -8.45 14.71 9.51
CA PHE A 262 -8.72 14.17 10.84
C PHE A 262 -9.41 15.18 11.78
N GLN A 263 -9.13 16.47 11.63
CA GLN A 263 -9.83 17.52 12.36
C GLN A 263 -11.33 17.57 11.97
N THR A 264 -11.65 17.50 10.68
CA THR A 264 -13.03 17.57 10.19
C THR A 264 -13.85 16.32 10.49
N GLN A 265 -13.19 15.16 10.64
CA GLN A 265 -13.85 13.93 11.08
C GLN A 265 -14.40 14.02 12.51
N GLY A 266 -13.92 14.96 13.32
CA GLY A 266 -14.40 15.19 14.67
C GLY A 266 -14.12 14.06 15.65
N ARG A 267 -13.32 13.07 15.29
CA ARG A 267 -12.94 11.93 16.14
C ARG A 267 -12.01 12.33 17.29
N TYR A 268 -11.17 13.33 17.05
CA TYR A 268 -10.13 13.80 17.97
C TYR A 268 -10.33 15.29 18.22
N ARG A 269 -10.16 15.71 19.48
CA ARG A 269 -10.21 17.12 19.87
C ARG A 269 -8.85 17.77 19.63
N ILE A 270 -8.54 17.99 18.36
CA ILE A 270 -7.28 18.57 17.90
C ILE A 270 -7.47 19.95 17.28
N ALA A 271 -6.48 20.79 17.43
CA ALA A 271 -6.35 22.09 16.78
C ALA A 271 -5.14 22.11 15.85
N LEU A 272 -5.24 22.93 14.79
CA LEU A 272 -4.18 23.15 13.82
C LEU A 272 -3.65 24.57 13.98
N ILE A 273 -2.33 24.70 14.01
CA ILE A 273 -1.63 25.97 14.17
C ILE A 273 -0.63 26.13 13.03
N ASP A 274 -0.47 27.35 12.55
CA ASP A 274 0.50 27.66 11.53
C ASP A 274 1.93 27.48 12.04
N LEU A 275 2.79 26.98 11.18
CA LEU A 275 4.22 26.82 11.46
C LEU A 275 4.97 28.11 11.14
N PRO A 276 6.13 28.37 11.76
CA PRO A 276 6.92 29.56 11.49
C PRO A 276 7.30 29.67 10.01
N ASP A 277 7.20 30.88 9.43
CA ASP A 277 7.63 31.15 8.05
C ASP A 277 9.12 30.93 7.81
N THR A 278 9.89 30.82 8.88
CA THR A 278 11.33 30.61 8.83
C THR A 278 11.76 29.18 8.60
N ILE A 279 10.79 28.24 8.64
CA ILE A 279 11.04 26.83 8.35
C ILE A 279 10.44 26.44 7.01
N GLU A 280 11.03 25.43 6.41
CA GLU A 280 10.54 24.80 5.20
C GLU A 280 10.56 23.28 5.33
N PHE A 281 9.80 22.61 4.51
CA PHE A 281 9.68 21.16 4.49
C PHE A 281 9.89 20.64 3.09
N GLU A 282 10.49 19.47 2.99
CA GLU A 282 10.52 18.76 1.70
C GLU A 282 9.12 18.40 1.25
N ILE A 283 8.93 18.45 -0.07
CA ILE A 283 7.68 18.00 -0.69
C ILE A 283 7.66 16.47 -0.62
N ILE A 284 6.77 15.92 0.17
CA ILE A 284 6.52 14.49 0.20
C ILE A 284 5.63 14.14 -0.99
N LYS A 285 6.13 13.28 -1.88
CA LYS A 285 5.38 12.71 -2.99
C LYS A 285 4.81 11.36 -2.57
N VAL A 286 3.54 11.13 -2.86
CA VAL A 286 2.89 9.84 -2.63
C VAL A 286 2.75 9.13 -3.97
N TYR A 287 3.24 7.91 -4.03
CA TYR A 287 3.25 7.08 -5.22
C TYR A 287 2.26 5.94 -5.09
N ALA A 288 1.60 5.62 -6.19
CA ALA A 288 0.95 4.34 -6.40
C ALA A 288 1.90 3.48 -7.24
N ALA A 289 2.29 2.32 -6.75
CA ALA A 289 3.27 1.44 -7.38
C ALA A 289 2.70 0.02 -7.57
N TRP A 290 3.00 -0.61 -8.71
CA TRP A 290 2.54 -1.96 -9.05
C TRP A 290 3.59 -2.69 -9.89
N HIS A 291 3.50 -4.01 -9.96
CA HIS A 291 4.38 -4.79 -10.83
C HIS A 291 3.92 -4.66 -12.29
N GLN A 292 4.85 -4.37 -13.23
CA GLN A 292 4.55 -4.14 -14.66
C GLN A 292 3.77 -5.28 -15.34
N SER A 293 3.99 -6.53 -14.89
CA SER A 293 3.30 -7.71 -15.42
C SER A 293 2.09 -8.12 -14.58
N ASN A 294 1.54 -7.23 -13.73
CA ASN A 294 0.35 -7.55 -12.97
C ASN A 294 -0.82 -7.80 -13.93
N PRO A 295 -1.53 -8.95 -13.83
CA PRO A 295 -2.64 -9.26 -14.72
C PRO A 295 -3.85 -8.34 -14.58
N GLN A 296 -3.93 -7.56 -13.49
CA GLN A 296 -4.99 -6.58 -13.19
C GLN A 296 -4.57 -5.14 -13.48
N ARG A 297 -3.63 -4.96 -14.42
CA ARG A 297 -3.05 -3.65 -14.72
C ARG A 297 -4.09 -2.59 -15.09
N ASP A 298 -5.12 -2.96 -15.82
CA ASP A 298 -6.16 -2.03 -16.23
C ASP A 298 -7.04 -1.64 -15.05
N GLU A 299 -7.42 -2.59 -14.20
CA GLU A 299 -8.17 -2.32 -12.97
C GLU A 299 -7.36 -1.50 -11.96
N ILE A 300 -6.06 -1.75 -11.85
CA ILE A 300 -5.15 -0.93 -11.04
C ILE A 300 -5.14 0.51 -11.54
N ARG A 301 -5.08 0.71 -12.86
CA ARG A 301 -5.14 2.06 -13.46
C ARG A 301 -6.46 2.76 -13.17
N ASP A 302 -7.59 2.03 -13.19
CA ASP A 302 -8.88 2.58 -12.83
C ASP A 302 -8.90 3.06 -11.35
N VAL A 303 -8.38 2.25 -10.42
CA VAL A 303 -8.28 2.65 -9.02
C VAL A 303 -7.37 3.87 -8.85
N ILE A 304 -6.24 3.92 -9.56
CA ILE A 304 -5.33 5.08 -9.53
C ILE A 304 -6.03 6.34 -10.09
N ALA A 305 -6.79 6.21 -11.17
CA ALA A 305 -7.55 7.33 -11.74
C ALA A 305 -8.62 7.85 -10.77
N MET A 306 -9.31 6.95 -10.05
CA MET A 306 -10.24 7.32 -8.98
C MET A 306 -9.53 8.08 -7.85
N LEU A 307 -8.38 7.57 -7.36
CA LEU A 307 -7.56 8.27 -6.36
C LEU A 307 -7.15 9.67 -6.81
N GLN A 308 -6.66 9.81 -8.04
CA GLN A 308 -6.26 11.11 -8.60
C GLN A 308 -7.45 12.07 -8.73
N THR A 309 -8.62 11.56 -9.09
CA THR A 309 -9.85 12.33 -9.16
C THR A 309 -10.24 12.88 -7.80
N LEU A 310 -10.28 12.03 -6.76
CA LEU A 310 -10.57 12.45 -5.38
C LEU A 310 -9.63 13.55 -4.89
N ILE A 311 -8.35 13.41 -5.17
CA ILE A 311 -7.32 14.36 -4.73
C ILE A 311 -7.45 15.70 -5.44
N ASN A 312 -7.81 15.71 -6.73
CA ASN A 312 -7.96 16.92 -7.52
C ASN A 312 -9.24 17.70 -7.20
N TYR A 313 -10.32 17.03 -6.79
CA TYR A 313 -11.57 17.70 -6.38
C TYR A 313 -11.45 18.46 -5.04
N ARG A 314 -10.40 18.22 -4.27
CA ARG A 314 -10.18 18.84 -2.94
C ARG A 314 -9.02 19.86 -2.92
N LYS A 315 -8.55 20.26 -4.07
CA LYS A 315 -7.70 21.45 -4.23
C LYS A 315 -8.60 22.69 -4.25
#